data_573934a4e399be22959b75374372fd2e
#
_entry.id   573934a4e399be22959b75374372fd2e
#
_cell.length_a   1.000
_cell.length_b   1.000
_cell.length_c   1.000
_cell.angle_alpha   90.00
_cell.angle_beta   90.00
_cell.angle_gamma   90.00
#
_symmetry.space_group_name_H-M   'P 1'
#
loop_
_entity.id
_entity.type
_entity.pdbx_description
1 polymer ?
#
loop_
_entity_poly.entity_id
_entity_poly.type
_entity_poly.pdbx_seq_one_letter_code
_entity_poly.pdbx_strand_id
1 'polypeptide(L)'
;MIQMSLEFELEMAEIPLEYERVFVSFLKAACSGYSEEMFNELYGSNKPIIKTYTFSVCLPGAEFDSDIIRLKNNRIKMSFSSCDMGHTIEWFNAFQLMKFKKYPMNRNSMKLVSIRTYNCRQVTEQEIVIKMQSSLVVRKHDIEKNTDEYLTYNNPHFSSCLLYTSPSPRDS
;
A
#
# COMPACT_ATOMS: atom_id res chain seq x y z
N MET A 1 -16.64 1.08 -5.43
CA MET A 1 -15.25 0.67 -5.09
C MET A 1 -15.29 -0.26 -3.90
N ILE A 2 -14.58 -1.39 -3.97
CA ILE A 2 -14.46 -2.36 -2.87
C ILE A 2 -13.08 -2.19 -2.24
N GLN A 3 -13.05 -2.13 -0.92
CA GLN A 3 -11.84 -2.13 -0.12
C GLN A 3 -11.70 -3.48 0.59
N MET A 4 -10.50 -3.97 0.72
CA MET A 4 -10.16 -5.19 1.46
C MET A 4 -9.33 -4.84 2.70
N SER A 5 -9.61 -5.51 3.80
CA SER A 5 -8.75 -5.52 4.98
C SER A 5 -8.17 -6.92 5.14
N LEU A 6 -6.86 -7.01 5.05
CA LEU A 6 -6.10 -8.24 5.21
C LEU A 6 -5.43 -8.21 6.59
N GLU A 7 -5.66 -9.26 7.38
CA GLU A 7 -5.03 -9.41 8.69
C GLU A 7 -3.95 -10.47 8.62
N PHE A 8 -2.74 -10.10 9.05
CA PHE A 8 -1.59 -10.98 9.10
C PHE A 8 -1.21 -11.29 10.54
N GLU A 9 -0.81 -12.53 10.76
CA GLU A 9 -0.18 -13.00 11.99
C GLU A 9 1.32 -13.18 11.73
N LEU A 10 2.13 -12.52 12.54
CA LEU A 10 3.59 -12.60 12.49
C LEU A 10 4.07 -13.70 13.43
N GLU A 11 5.20 -14.33 13.14
CA GLU A 11 5.84 -15.29 14.03
C GLU A 11 6.42 -14.58 15.27
N MET A 12 7.04 -13.41 15.08
CA MET A 12 7.51 -12.53 16.15
C MET A 12 6.82 -11.17 16.02
N ALA A 13 6.58 -10.47 17.14
CA ALA A 13 5.94 -9.15 17.14
C ALA A 13 6.91 -8.04 16.66
N GLU A 14 7.53 -8.25 15.51
CA GLU A 14 8.46 -7.31 14.89
C GLU A 14 8.40 -7.38 13.36
N ILE A 15 8.81 -6.30 12.70
CA ILE A 15 8.84 -6.19 11.25
C ILE A 15 10.08 -5.38 10.84
N PRO A 16 10.70 -5.65 9.66
CA PRO A 16 11.83 -4.85 9.21
C PRO A 16 11.42 -3.39 8.93
N LEU A 17 12.36 -2.45 9.04
CA LEU A 17 12.12 -1.04 8.72
C LEU A 17 11.57 -0.86 7.31
N GLU A 18 12.07 -1.65 6.35
CA GLU A 18 11.60 -1.63 4.96
C GLU A 18 10.36 -2.51 4.75
N TYR A 19 9.43 -2.54 5.70
CA TYR A 19 8.23 -3.39 5.65
C TYR A 19 7.41 -3.18 4.37
N GLU A 20 7.41 -2.00 3.79
CA GLU A 20 6.70 -1.72 2.55
C GLU A 20 7.20 -2.62 1.40
N ARG A 21 8.51 -2.85 1.32
CA ARG A 21 9.10 -3.77 0.34
C ARG A 21 8.65 -5.21 0.56
N VAL A 22 8.48 -5.61 1.81
CA VAL A 22 7.95 -6.94 2.16
C VAL A 22 6.53 -7.11 1.64
N PHE A 23 5.67 -6.09 1.86
CA PHE A 23 4.30 -6.13 1.35
C PHE A 23 4.23 -6.08 -0.17
N VAL A 24 5.05 -5.27 -0.83
CA VAL A 24 5.15 -5.29 -2.31
C VAL A 24 5.59 -6.65 -2.80
N SER A 25 6.55 -7.29 -2.14
CA SER A 25 6.99 -8.66 -2.47
C SER A 25 5.87 -9.68 -2.28
N PHE A 26 5.11 -9.57 -1.18
CA PHE A 26 3.93 -10.41 -0.93
C PHE A 26 2.85 -10.22 -2.01
N LEU A 27 2.56 -8.98 -2.40
CA LEU A 27 1.60 -8.68 -3.47
C LEU A 27 2.05 -9.30 -4.81
N LYS A 28 3.33 -9.18 -5.17
CA LYS A 28 3.89 -9.82 -6.36
C LYS A 28 3.75 -11.34 -6.31
N ALA A 29 4.06 -11.96 -5.17
CA ALA A 29 3.93 -13.41 -5.00
C ALA A 29 2.47 -13.87 -5.08
N ALA A 30 1.53 -13.12 -4.49
CA ALA A 30 0.11 -13.41 -4.57
C ALA A 30 -0.40 -13.32 -6.02
N CYS A 31 -0.02 -12.25 -6.73
CA CYS A 31 -0.38 -12.01 -8.12
C CYS A 31 0.17 -13.09 -9.04
N SER A 32 1.47 -13.37 -8.97
CA SER A 32 2.14 -14.41 -9.76
C SER A 32 1.60 -15.82 -9.47
N GLY A 33 1.25 -16.09 -8.22
CA GLY A 33 0.66 -17.39 -7.82
C GLY A 33 -0.78 -17.58 -8.29
N TYR A 34 -1.47 -16.52 -8.64
CA TYR A 34 -2.84 -16.54 -9.14
C TYR A 34 -2.90 -16.55 -10.67
N SER A 35 -2.24 -15.61 -11.33
CA SER A 35 -2.27 -15.44 -12.79
C SER A 35 -0.98 -14.80 -13.31
N GLU A 36 -0.34 -15.48 -14.27
CA GLU A 36 0.82 -14.94 -14.98
C GLU A 36 0.45 -13.71 -15.82
N GLU A 37 -0.76 -13.71 -16.41
CA GLU A 37 -1.28 -12.59 -17.19
C GLU A 37 -1.42 -11.33 -16.33
N MET A 38 -2.11 -11.43 -15.19
CA MET A 38 -2.24 -10.35 -14.22
C MET A 38 -0.87 -9.86 -13.71
N PHE A 39 0.06 -10.79 -13.48
CA PHE A 39 1.42 -10.42 -13.06
C PHE A 39 2.15 -9.63 -14.14
N ASN A 40 2.08 -10.08 -15.41
CA ASN A 40 2.72 -9.42 -16.53
C ASN A 40 2.12 -8.03 -16.81
N GLU A 41 0.81 -7.89 -16.69
CA GLU A 41 0.13 -6.60 -16.81
C GLU A 41 0.59 -5.62 -15.73
N LEU A 42 0.65 -6.06 -14.48
CA LEU A 42 0.99 -5.20 -13.35
C LEU A 42 2.50 -4.98 -13.16
N TYR A 43 3.34 -5.95 -13.50
CA TYR A 43 4.77 -5.96 -13.14
C TYR A 43 5.72 -6.32 -14.28
N GLY A 44 5.21 -6.82 -15.42
CA GLY A 44 6.03 -7.36 -16.51
C GLY A 44 6.70 -6.31 -17.41
N SER A 45 6.31 -5.04 -17.33
CA SER A 45 6.89 -3.99 -18.16
C SER A 45 8.14 -3.38 -17.54
N ASN A 46 9.16 -3.12 -18.37
CA ASN A 46 10.35 -2.34 -18.00
C ASN A 46 10.06 -0.82 -17.89
N LYS A 47 8.86 -0.38 -18.28
CA LYS A 47 8.44 1.02 -18.15
C LYS A 47 7.64 1.21 -16.87
N PRO A 48 7.68 2.39 -16.24
CA PRO A 48 6.84 2.70 -15.10
C PRO A 48 5.36 2.55 -15.47
N ILE A 49 4.64 1.67 -14.79
CA ILE A 49 3.19 1.49 -14.95
C ILE A 49 2.51 2.04 -13.70
N ILE A 50 1.51 2.89 -13.90
CA ILE A 50 0.63 3.34 -12.81
C ILE A 50 -0.18 2.14 -12.33
N LYS A 51 -0.07 1.83 -11.06
CA LYS A 51 -0.80 0.70 -10.47
C LYS A 51 -2.27 1.09 -10.23
N THR A 52 -3.16 0.20 -10.58
CA THR A 52 -4.61 0.33 -10.35
C THR A 52 -5.01 0.07 -8.90
N TYR A 53 -4.05 -0.18 -8.02
CA TYR A 53 -4.27 -0.47 -6.62
C TYR A 53 -3.42 0.41 -5.70
N THR A 54 -3.86 0.51 -4.45
CA THR A 54 -3.10 1.11 -3.36
C THR A 54 -3.26 0.28 -2.09
N PHE A 55 -2.29 0.41 -1.19
CA PHE A 55 -2.37 -0.24 0.13
C PHE A 55 -1.74 0.63 1.21
N SER A 56 -2.13 0.35 2.44
CA SER A 56 -1.51 0.90 3.64
C SER A 56 -1.43 -0.18 4.73
N VAL A 57 -0.42 -0.09 5.58
CA VAL A 57 -0.19 -1.06 6.67
C VAL A 57 -0.33 -0.35 8.01
N CYS A 58 -1.19 -0.88 8.86
CA CYS A 58 -1.34 -0.43 10.25
C CYS A 58 -0.42 -1.27 11.14
N LEU A 59 0.51 -0.60 11.79
CA LEU A 59 1.49 -1.17 12.71
C LEU A 59 1.13 -0.76 14.15
N PRO A 60 0.40 -1.60 14.90
CA PRO A 60 -0.11 -1.21 16.21
C PRO A 60 0.99 -1.08 17.25
N GLY A 61 1.10 0.11 17.85
CA GLY A 61 2.11 0.39 18.89
C GLY A 61 3.55 0.25 18.39
N ALA A 62 3.79 0.70 17.14
CA ALA A 62 5.11 0.63 16.51
C ALA A 62 6.16 1.42 17.29
N GLU A 63 7.24 0.76 17.68
CA GLU A 63 8.45 1.33 18.25
C GLU A 63 9.60 1.10 17.27
N PHE A 64 10.18 2.19 16.78
CA PHE A 64 11.24 2.15 15.77
C PHE A 64 12.60 1.97 16.42
N ASP A 65 13.31 0.92 16.06
CA ASP A 65 14.68 0.64 16.42
C ASP A 65 15.60 0.79 15.18
N SER A 66 16.89 0.59 15.31
CA SER A 66 17.88 0.77 14.22
C SER A 66 17.56 -0.08 12.98
N ASP A 67 17.13 -1.31 13.15
CA ASP A 67 16.97 -2.28 12.06
C ASP A 67 15.54 -2.87 11.94
N ILE A 68 14.74 -2.71 12.99
CA ILE A 68 13.41 -3.32 13.10
C ILE A 68 12.39 -2.34 13.68
N ILE A 69 11.13 -2.64 13.47
CA ILE A 69 10.00 -2.02 14.14
C ILE A 69 9.40 -3.06 15.08
N ARG A 70 9.40 -2.79 16.38
CA ARG A 70 8.73 -3.62 17.37
C ARG A 70 7.26 -3.25 17.45
N LEU A 71 6.41 -4.26 17.61
CA LEU A 71 4.97 -4.09 17.65
C LEU A 71 4.43 -4.51 19.01
N LYS A 72 3.30 -3.92 19.39
CA LYS A 72 2.61 -4.27 20.65
C LYS A 72 2.11 -5.72 20.65
N ASN A 73 1.78 -6.27 19.48
CA ASN A 73 1.33 -7.64 19.30
C ASN A 73 1.77 -8.15 17.92
N ASN A 74 1.62 -9.45 17.68
CA ASN A 74 2.02 -10.11 16.45
C ASN A 74 0.95 -10.03 15.33
N ARG A 75 -0.03 -9.12 15.41
CA ARG A 75 -1.06 -8.95 14.39
C ARG A 75 -1.00 -7.57 13.78
N ILE A 76 -0.95 -7.53 12.46
CA ILE A 76 -0.95 -6.32 11.65
C ILE A 76 -2.08 -6.38 10.62
N LYS A 77 -2.50 -5.21 10.15
CA LYS A 77 -3.55 -5.09 9.14
C LYS A 77 -3.04 -4.31 7.95
N MET A 78 -3.36 -4.81 6.75
CA MET A 78 -3.18 -4.08 5.51
C MET A 78 -4.56 -3.72 4.96
N SER A 79 -4.78 -2.43 4.70
CA SER A 79 -5.90 -1.96 3.90
C SER A 79 -5.47 -1.96 2.44
N PHE A 80 -6.27 -2.54 1.57
CA PHE A 80 -6.00 -2.65 0.14
C PHE A 80 -7.24 -2.21 -0.65
N SER A 81 -7.04 -1.45 -1.71
CA SER A 81 -8.11 -1.06 -2.63
C SER A 81 -7.62 -1.01 -4.06
N SER A 82 -8.52 -1.29 -5.01
CA SER A 82 -8.29 -1.13 -6.43
C SER A 82 -9.38 -0.25 -7.03
N CYS A 83 -9.02 0.58 -8.00
CA CYS A 83 -9.98 1.38 -8.76
C CYS A 83 -10.65 0.54 -9.87
N ASP A 84 -10.07 -0.58 -10.27
CA ASP A 84 -10.61 -1.51 -11.24
C ASP A 84 -11.37 -2.65 -10.54
N MET A 85 -12.61 -2.92 -11.00
CA MET A 85 -13.46 -3.95 -10.39
C MET A 85 -13.01 -5.37 -10.76
N GLY A 86 -12.54 -5.58 -12.00
CA GLY A 86 -11.98 -6.85 -12.44
C GLY A 86 -10.76 -7.23 -11.63
N HIS A 87 -9.79 -6.32 -11.55
CA HIS A 87 -8.60 -6.50 -10.71
C HIS A 87 -8.94 -6.69 -9.22
N THR A 88 -10.03 -6.07 -8.72
CA THR A 88 -10.47 -6.28 -7.33
C THR A 88 -10.82 -7.75 -7.06
N ILE A 89 -11.53 -8.39 -8.00
CA ILE A 89 -11.90 -9.82 -7.89
C ILE A 89 -10.65 -10.70 -7.98
N GLU A 90 -9.77 -10.41 -8.93
CA GLU A 90 -8.51 -11.15 -9.10
C GLU A 90 -7.62 -11.05 -7.86
N TRP A 91 -7.47 -9.86 -7.29
CA TRP A 91 -6.74 -9.66 -6.05
C TRP A 91 -7.36 -10.43 -4.88
N PHE A 92 -8.70 -10.44 -4.76
CA PHE A 92 -9.37 -11.24 -3.74
C PHE A 92 -9.03 -12.72 -3.88
N ASN A 93 -9.10 -13.27 -5.10
CA ASN A 93 -8.74 -14.66 -5.37
C ASN A 93 -7.27 -14.94 -5.11
N ALA A 94 -6.37 -14.05 -5.53
CA ALA A 94 -4.94 -14.14 -5.27
C ALA A 94 -4.64 -14.19 -3.77
N PHE A 95 -5.29 -13.35 -2.97
CA PHE A 95 -5.15 -13.36 -1.51
C PHE A 95 -5.71 -14.61 -0.87
N GLN A 96 -6.83 -15.16 -1.39
CA GLN A 96 -7.37 -16.44 -0.91
C GLN A 96 -6.37 -17.59 -1.10
N LEU A 97 -5.64 -17.61 -2.22
CA LEU A 97 -4.59 -18.61 -2.45
C LEU A 97 -3.40 -18.48 -1.49
N MET A 98 -3.14 -17.27 -0.97
CA MET A 98 -2.07 -17.01 0.00
C MET A 98 -2.49 -17.25 1.45
N LYS A 99 -3.79 -17.41 1.69
CA LYS A 99 -4.34 -17.54 3.04
C LYS A 99 -3.77 -18.77 3.74
N PHE A 100 -3.34 -18.60 5.00
CA PHE A 100 -2.72 -19.58 5.87
C PHE A 100 -1.34 -20.10 5.41
N LYS A 101 -0.80 -19.64 4.29
CA LYS A 101 0.57 -19.94 3.89
C LYS A 101 1.55 -19.02 4.63
N LYS A 102 2.66 -19.61 5.09
CA LYS A 102 3.76 -18.88 5.70
C LYS A 102 4.52 -18.12 4.60
N TYR A 103 4.67 -16.81 4.77
CA TYR A 103 5.43 -15.94 3.87
C TYR A 103 6.66 -15.41 4.60
N PRO A 104 7.89 -15.64 4.07
CA PRO A 104 9.13 -15.23 4.73
C PRO A 104 9.32 -13.71 4.70
N MET A 105 9.87 -13.18 5.80
CA MET A 105 10.27 -11.80 5.97
C MET A 105 11.62 -11.76 6.67
N ASN A 106 12.73 -11.72 5.92
CA ASN A 106 14.06 -11.69 6.52
C ASN A 106 14.21 -12.71 7.67
N ARG A 107 14.31 -12.26 8.93
CA ARG A 107 14.44 -13.10 10.14
C ARG A 107 13.09 -13.52 10.76
N ASN A 108 11.98 -13.15 10.14
CA ASN A 108 10.63 -13.38 10.63
C ASN A 108 9.76 -13.98 9.50
N SER A 109 8.50 -14.21 9.78
CA SER A 109 7.51 -14.61 8.78
C SER A 109 6.14 -14.04 9.11
N MET A 110 5.31 -13.93 8.09
CA MET A 110 3.91 -13.56 8.23
C MET A 110 2.99 -14.58 7.58
N LYS A 111 1.76 -14.64 8.05
CA LYS A 111 0.72 -15.51 7.54
C LYS A 111 -0.58 -14.72 7.42
N LEU A 112 -1.16 -14.66 6.23
CA LEU A 112 -2.46 -14.05 6.01
C LEU A 112 -3.54 -14.93 6.66
N VAL A 113 -4.22 -14.42 7.69
CA VAL A 113 -5.20 -15.18 8.47
C VAL A 113 -6.64 -14.78 8.20
N SER A 114 -6.89 -13.54 7.78
CA SER A 114 -8.24 -13.05 7.51
C SER A 114 -8.26 -12.08 6.34
N ILE A 115 -9.32 -12.16 5.54
CA ILE A 115 -9.63 -11.23 4.46
C ILE A 115 -11.07 -10.78 4.69
N ARG A 116 -11.30 -9.47 4.77
CA ARG A 116 -12.63 -8.87 4.88
C ARG A 116 -12.79 -7.85 3.78
N THR A 117 -13.95 -7.84 3.13
CA THR A 117 -14.30 -6.88 2.08
C THR A 117 -15.29 -5.86 2.63
N TYR A 118 -15.13 -4.61 2.21
CA TYR A 118 -16.00 -3.50 2.56
C TYR A 118 -16.41 -2.74 1.31
N ASN A 119 -17.67 -2.38 1.22
CA ASN A 119 -18.12 -1.42 0.21
C ASN A 119 -17.71 -0.02 0.68
N CYS A 120 -16.97 0.70 -0.15
CA CYS A 120 -16.69 2.09 0.11
C CYS A 120 -17.98 2.90 0.00
N ARG A 121 -18.25 3.74 1.00
CA ARG A 121 -19.35 4.68 0.95
C ARG A 121 -19.14 5.65 -0.20
N GLN A 122 -20.16 5.91 -0.98
CA GLN A 122 -20.13 6.98 -1.97
C GLN A 122 -20.07 8.32 -1.25
N VAL A 123 -19.10 9.14 -1.59
CA VAL A 123 -18.95 10.49 -1.06
C VAL A 123 -19.86 11.41 -1.86
N THR A 124 -20.83 12.02 -1.18
CA THR A 124 -21.79 12.96 -1.77
C THR A 124 -21.64 14.36 -1.20
N GLU A 125 -20.87 14.50 -0.16
CA GLU A 125 -20.60 15.77 0.53
C GLU A 125 -19.65 16.64 -0.31
N GLN A 126 -19.87 17.97 -0.30
CA GLN A 126 -18.99 18.93 -0.97
C GLN A 126 -17.64 19.10 -0.25
N GLU A 127 -17.64 18.91 1.06
CA GLU A 127 -16.44 18.94 1.90
C GLU A 127 -16.28 17.62 2.62
N ILE A 128 -15.07 17.09 2.62
CA ILE A 128 -14.73 15.83 3.30
C ILE A 128 -13.51 16.01 4.19
N VAL A 129 -13.50 15.29 5.30
CA VAL A 129 -12.32 15.18 6.18
C VAL A 129 -11.65 13.83 5.92
N ILE A 130 -10.39 13.87 5.54
CA ILE A 130 -9.61 12.68 5.24
C ILE A 130 -8.61 12.42 6.38
N LYS A 131 -8.63 11.20 6.92
CA LYS A 131 -7.57 10.72 7.81
C LYS A 131 -6.58 9.91 7.00
N MET A 132 -5.38 10.43 6.86
CA MET A 132 -4.29 9.72 6.17
C MET A 132 -3.88 8.47 6.97
N GLN A 133 -3.73 7.34 6.27
CA GLN A 133 -3.26 6.08 6.85
C GLN A 133 -1.75 5.87 6.69
N SER A 134 -1.12 6.69 5.85
CA SER A 134 0.33 6.78 5.66
C SER A 134 0.74 8.25 5.63
N SER A 135 2.03 8.53 5.77
CA SER A 135 2.55 9.90 5.65
C SER A 135 2.28 10.46 4.26
N LEU A 136 1.80 11.70 4.22
CA LEU A 136 1.68 12.45 2.97
C LEU A 136 3.05 12.99 2.59
N VAL A 137 3.56 12.54 1.45
CA VAL A 137 4.86 12.98 0.91
C VAL A 137 4.60 13.92 -0.26
N VAL A 138 5.08 15.16 -0.14
CA VAL A 138 5.03 16.15 -1.21
C VAL A 138 6.45 16.46 -1.62
N ARG A 139 6.74 16.36 -2.92
CA ARG A 139 8.05 16.66 -3.47
C ARG A 139 7.98 17.72 -4.58
N LYS A 140 9.00 18.54 -4.64
CA LYS A 140 9.27 19.44 -5.75
C LYS A 140 10.44 18.85 -6.53
N HIS A 141 10.22 18.53 -7.80
CA HIS A 141 11.27 18.03 -8.69
C HIS A 141 11.96 19.20 -9.38
N ASP A 142 13.28 19.29 -9.25
CA ASP A 142 14.13 20.22 -10.01
C ASP A 142 14.63 19.50 -11.27
N ILE A 143 14.05 19.84 -12.41
CA ILE A 143 14.35 19.20 -13.70
C ILE A 143 15.79 19.46 -14.13
N GLU A 144 16.35 20.65 -13.83
CA GLU A 144 17.71 21.01 -14.25
C GLU A 144 18.77 20.23 -13.48
N LYS A 145 18.54 20.05 -12.19
CA LYS A 145 19.46 19.34 -11.29
C LYS A 145 19.15 17.84 -11.15
N ASN A 146 17.99 17.42 -11.68
CA ASN A 146 17.46 16.06 -11.49
C ASN A 146 17.46 15.63 -10.01
N THR A 147 17.01 16.53 -9.13
CA THR A 147 16.95 16.31 -7.68
C THR A 147 15.54 16.56 -7.16
N ASP A 148 15.18 15.85 -6.10
CA ASP A 148 13.90 15.99 -5.41
C ASP A 148 14.10 16.71 -4.08
N GLU A 149 13.31 17.75 -3.81
CA GLU A 149 13.17 18.41 -2.52
C GLU A 149 11.86 17.96 -1.87
N TYR A 150 11.93 17.38 -0.67
CA TYR A 150 10.75 16.97 0.09
C TYR A 150 10.23 18.13 0.92
N LEU A 151 8.97 18.50 0.71
CA LEU A 151 8.35 19.65 1.33
C LEU A 151 7.56 19.25 2.57
N THR A 152 7.74 20.02 3.65
CA THR A 152 6.89 19.95 4.83
C THR A 152 5.68 20.88 4.69
N TYR A 153 4.63 20.65 5.48
CA TYR A 153 3.39 21.45 5.44
C TYR A 153 3.60 22.93 5.72
N ASN A 154 4.69 23.31 6.38
CA ASN A 154 5.06 24.72 6.62
C ASN A 154 5.72 25.41 5.43
N ASN A 155 6.09 24.65 4.37
CA ASN A 155 6.69 25.22 3.18
C ASN A 155 5.61 25.95 2.34
N PRO A 156 5.87 27.21 1.93
CA PRO A 156 4.89 28.00 1.14
C PRO A 156 4.47 27.32 -0.19
N HIS A 157 5.34 26.47 -0.75
CA HIS A 157 5.06 25.73 -1.97
C HIS A 157 4.35 24.39 -1.75
N PHE A 158 4.12 23.97 -0.49
CA PHE A 158 3.52 22.67 -0.19
C PHE A 158 2.16 22.47 -0.87
N SER A 159 1.25 23.42 -0.71
CA SER A 159 -0.11 23.29 -1.25
C SER A 159 -0.12 23.28 -2.79
N SER A 160 0.70 24.09 -3.44
CA SER A 160 0.79 24.11 -4.92
C SER A 160 1.39 22.80 -5.43
N CYS A 161 2.47 22.30 -4.83
CA CYS A 161 3.08 21.02 -5.23
C CYS A 161 2.16 19.84 -4.94
N LEU A 162 1.37 19.87 -3.86
CA LEU A 162 0.38 18.83 -3.57
C LEU A 162 -0.70 18.76 -4.67
N LEU A 163 -1.19 19.90 -5.14
CA LEU A 163 -2.17 19.95 -6.23
C LEU A 163 -1.60 19.37 -7.54
N TYR A 164 -0.33 19.63 -7.85
CA TYR A 164 0.33 19.07 -9.02
C TYR A 164 0.59 17.55 -8.91
N THR A 165 0.83 17.04 -7.72
CA THR A 165 1.09 15.60 -7.50
C THR A 165 -0.19 14.75 -7.34
N SER A 166 -1.32 15.42 -7.14
CA SER A 166 -2.64 14.80 -7.03
C SER A 166 -3.57 15.37 -8.11
N PRO A 167 -3.43 14.94 -9.39
CA PRO A 167 -4.25 15.46 -10.47
C PRO A 167 -5.73 15.24 -10.16
N SER A 168 -6.52 16.30 -10.37
CA SER A 168 -7.96 16.22 -10.21
C SER A 168 -8.57 15.31 -11.29
N PRO A 169 -9.62 14.54 -10.99
CA PRO A 169 -10.37 13.77 -11.99
C PRO A 169 -10.93 14.60 -13.16
N ARG A 170 -10.84 15.94 -13.08
CA ARG A 170 -11.25 16.87 -14.15
C ARG A 170 -10.17 17.13 -15.19
N ASP A 171 -8.94 16.65 -14.96
CA ASP A 171 -7.79 16.90 -15.84
C ASP A 171 -7.48 15.72 -16.76
N SER A 172 -8.41 14.74 -16.85
CA SER A 172 -8.35 13.55 -17.72
C SER A 172 -9.43 13.58 -18.78
#